data_ebc65c08332f089375153dc5f9b4afe1
#
_entry.id   ebc65c08332f089375153dc5f9b4afe1
#
_cell.length_a   1.000
_cell.length_b   1.000
_cell.length_c   1.000
_cell.angle_alpha   90.00
_cell.angle_beta   90.00
_cell.angle_gamma   90.00
#
_symmetry.space_group_name_H-M   'P 1'
#
loop_
_entity.id
_entity.type
_entity.pdbx_description
1 polymer ?
#
loop_
_entity_poly.entity_id
_entity_poly.type
_entity_poly.pdbx_seq_one_letter_code
_entity_poly.pdbx_strand_id
1 'polypeptide(L)'
;SYFVNSNGNLVAAGMCAALDNKLVGYNQEAQAIYDMARYKSIGITEDMVEISKSLGVELQGLEHSVKTASSVISKIERKADKDVKNGVVPKKDFQYVADMGDLVRFTQVGKHDSMAANTLKTIAELKDRGYTITEVDNKYLNKEGRYKAIHINAVSPDGQSFELQVHSDKSMEANNATHVLYEEWRNVSTSAERKAELFAEIKAIYDALPVPRGIENITGVLCA
;
A
#
# COMPACT_ATOMS: atom_id res chain seq x y z
N SER A 1 -7.01 -1.09 21.39
CA SER A 1 -5.58 -0.75 21.39
C SER A 1 -5.35 0.60 20.78
N TYR A 2 -4.39 1.34 21.30
CA TYR A 2 -3.98 2.65 20.83
C TYR A 2 -2.50 2.64 20.49
N PHE A 3 -2.12 3.45 19.51
CA PHE A 3 -0.73 3.69 19.13
C PHE A 3 -0.53 5.17 18.79
N VAL A 4 0.70 5.62 18.78
CA VAL A 4 1.05 6.99 18.42
C VAL A 4 1.33 7.01 16.91
N ASN A 5 0.64 7.89 16.17
CA ASN A 5 0.86 8.06 14.73
C ASN A 5 2.13 8.89 14.45
N SER A 6 2.46 9.06 13.17
CA SER A 6 3.63 9.84 12.73
C SER A 6 3.62 11.30 13.18
N ASN A 7 2.45 11.84 13.53
CA ASN A 7 2.27 13.21 14.03
C ASN A 7 2.29 13.30 15.56
N GLY A 8 2.57 12.20 16.27
CA GLY A 8 2.60 12.17 17.74
C GLY A 8 1.23 12.04 18.40
N ASN A 9 0.15 11.82 17.64
CA ASN A 9 -1.20 11.70 18.16
C ASN A 9 -1.51 10.25 18.55
N LEU A 10 -2.23 10.07 19.65
CA LEU A 10 -2.76 8.78 20.05
C LEU A 10 -3.94 8.39 19.17
N VAL A 11 -3.82 7.27 18.47
CA VAL A 11 -4.80 6.77 17.49
C VAL A 11 -5.23 5.36 17.88
N ALA A 12 -6.53 5.11 17.88
CA ALA A 12 -7.03 3.74 18.05
C ALA A 12 -6.88 2.95 16.74
N ALA A 13 -6.43 1.72 16.86
CA ALA A 13 -6.32 0.81 15.72
C ALA A 13 -7.68 0.70 15.00
N GLY A 14 -7.68 0.87 13.70
CA GLY A 14 -8.89 0.77 12.87
C GLY A 14 -9.84 1.98 12.90
N MET A 15 -9.55 3.02 13.67
CA MET A 15 -10.41 4.23 13.71
C MET A 15 -10.21 5.19 12.54
N CYS A 16 -9.17 5.03 11.78
CA CYS A 16 -8.70 6.08 10.85
C CYS A 16 -9.64 6.33 9.67
N ALA A 17 -10.48 5.37 9.30
CA ALA A 17 -11.55 5.56 8.32
C ALA A 17 -12.93 5.79 8.98
N ALA A 18 -12.97 6.14 10.26
CA ALA A 18 -14.20 6.15 11.05
C ALA A 18 -15.25 7.16 10.57
N LEU A 19 -14.82 8.27 9.97
CA LEU A 19 -15.72 9.34 9.51
C LEU A 19 -16.19 9.16 8.07
N ASP A 20 -15.43 8.44 7.23
CA ASP A 20 -15.76 8.12 5.85
C ASP A 20 -15.75 6.61 5.66
N ASN A 21 -16.83 5.96 6.10
CA ASN A 21 -16.93 4.51 6.18
C ASN A 21 -18.19 3.93 5.51
N LYS A 22 -18.98 4.76 4.82
CA LYS A 22 -20.18 4.32 4.10
C LYS A 22 -19.96 4.31 2.59
N LEU A 23 -20.18 3.13 1.98
CA LEU A 23 -20.22 2.98 0.53
C LEU A 23 -21.59 3.43 0.01
N VAL A 24 -21.78 4.76 -0.07
CA VAL A 24 -23.05 5.36 -0.49
C VAL A 24 -23.39 4.94 -1.92
N GLY A 25 -24.59 4.42 -2.12
CA GLY A 25 -25.04 3.94 -3.43
C GLY A 25 -24.67 2.50 -3.76
N TYR A 26 -23.98 1.81 -2.87
CA TYR A 26 -23.59 0.40 -3.02
C TYR A 26 -24.43 -0.51 -2.13
N ASN A 27 -24.46 -1.81 -2.47
CA ASN A 27 -25.30 -2.76 -1.75
C ASN A 27 -24.69 -3.19 -0.39
N GLN A 28 -25.50 -3.88 0.40
CA GLN A 28 -25.08 -4.35 1.73
C GLN A 28 -23.93 -5.34 1.71
N GLU A 29 -23.79 -6.13 0.65
CA GLU A 29 -22.69 -7.10 0.50
C GLU A 29 -21.35 -6.37 0.37
N ALA A 30 -21.27 -5.33 -0.46
CA ALA A 30 -20.08 -4.50 -0.58
C ALA A 30 -19.74 -3.82 0.74
N GLN A 31 -20.72 -3.24 1.42
CA GLN A 31 -20.54 -2.60 2.73
C GLN A 31 -20.04 -3.60 3.78
N ALA A 32 -20.60 -4.82 3.81
CA ALA A 32 -20.19 -5.84 4.76
C ALA A 32 -18.74 -6.28 4.60
N ILE A 33 -18.26 -6.42 3.36
CA ILE A 33 -16.85 -6.75 3.08
C ILE A 33 -15.94 -5.63 3.57
N TYR A 34 -16.31 -4.38 3.30
CA TYR A 34 -15.55 -3.22 3.75
C TYR A 34 -15.52 -3.11 5.28
N ASP A 35 -16.67 -3.27 5.94
CA ASP A 35 -16.77 -3.24 7.40
C ASP A 35 -15.94 -4.34 8.05
N MET A 36 -15.93 -5.53 7.47
CA MET A 36 -15.11 -6.64 7.95
C MET A 36 -13.61 -6.35 7.81
N ALA A 37 -13.19 -5.74 6.71
CA ALA A 37 -11.81 -5.31 6.53
C ALA A 37 -11.40 -4.29 7.60
N ARG A 38 -12.25 -3.33 7.89
CA ARG A 38 -12.02 -2.33 8.95
C ARG A 38 -11.89 -3.00 10.34
N TYR A 39 -12.76 -3.95 10.65
CA TYR A 39 -12.72 -4.69 11.91
C TYR A 39 -11.44 -5.53 12.03
N LYS A 40 -11.13 -6.32 11.02
CA LYS A 40 -9.93 -7.19 11.02
C LYS A 40 -8.62 -6.41 10.96
N SER A 41 -8.63 -5.18 10.44
CA SER A 41 -7.46 -4.31 10.40
C SER A 41 -6.91 -4.00 11.80
N ILE A 42 -7.73 -4.08 12.83
CA ILE A 42 -7.32 -3.80 14.22
C ILE A 42 -6.21 -4.75 14.65
N GLY A 43 -6.43 -6.06 14.52
CA GLY A 43 -5.44 -7.08 14.88
C GLY A 43 -4.19 -7.02 13.99
N ILE A 44 -4.36 -6.78 12.70
CA ILE A 44 -3.23 -6.63 11.76
C ILE A 44 -2.38 -5.42 12.15
N THR A 45 -3.00 -4.31 12.49
CA THR A 45 -2.29 -3.10 12.91
C THR A 45 -1.47 -3.36 14.18
N GLU A 46 -2.03 -4.04 15.16
CA GLU A 46 -1.32 -4.43 16.39
C GLU A 46 -0.07 -5.27 16.07
N ASP A 47 -0.21 -6.29 15.23
CA ASP A 47 0.91 -7.12 14.81
C ASP A 47 1.96 -6.32 14.05
N MET A 48 1.56 -5.46 13.12
CA MET A 48 2.48 -4.62 12.37
C MET A 48 3.24 -3.63 13.27
N VAL A 49 2.58 -3.06 14.27
CA VAL A 49 3.22 -2.17 15.26
C VAL A 49 4.27 -2.94 16.06
N GLU A 50 3.94 -4.13 16.56
CA GLU A 50 4.89 -4.95 17.31
C GLU A 50 6.09 -5.37 16.47
N ILE A 51 5.86 -5.85 15.25
CA ILE A 51 6.93 -6.28 14.33
C ILE A 51 7.84 -5.10 14.01
N SER A 52 7.28 -3.97 13.62
CA SER A 52 8.05 -2.78 13.24
C SER A 52 8.86 -2.23 14.40
N LYS A 53 8.28 -2.22 15.60
CA LYS A 53 8.97 -1.81 16.82
C LYS A 53 10.15 -2.74 17.15
N SER A 54 9.97 -4.05 17.01
CA SER A 54 11.05 -5.03 17.28
C SER A 54 12.21 -4.91 16.29
N LEU A 55 11.93 -4.45 15.06
CA LEU A 55 12.95 -4.23 14.02
C LEU A 55 13.58 -2.83 14.05
N GLY A 56 13.06 -1.94 14.89
CA GLY A 56 13.52 -0.56 14.96
C GLY A 56 13.18 0.25 13.68
N VAL A 57 12.09 -0.11 13.00
CA VAL A 57 11.58 0.61 11.83
C VAL A 57 10.30 1.34 12.16
N GLU A 58 9.96 2.34 11.36
CA GLU A 58 8.80 3.19 11.56
C GLU A 58 7.63 2.71 10.69
N LEU A 59 6.42 2.73 11.25
CA LEU A 59 5.19 2.69 10.47
C LEU A 59 4.68 4.10 10.27
N GLN A 60 4.57 4.52 9.01
CA GLN A 60 4.06 5.84 8.64
C GLN A 60 2.61 5.77 8.19
N GLY A 61 1.85 6.84 8.47
CA GLY A 61 0.49 7.00 7.98
C GLY A 61 -0.50 5.97 8.53
N LEU A 62 -0.36 5.52 9.78
CA LEU A 62 -1.27 4.57 10.41
C LEU A 62 -2.72 5.05 10.43
N GLU A 63 -2.94 6.34 10.46
CA GLU A 63 -4.26 6.98 10.33
C GLU A 63 -4.93 6.70 8.96
N HIS A 64 -4.15 6.30 7.97
CA HIS A 64 -4.59 5.93 6.63
C HIS A 64 -4.45 4.43 6.33
N SER A 65 -4.29 3.60 7.36
CA SER A 65 -4.11 2.15 7.20
C SER A 65 -5.35 1.44 6.64
N VAL A 66 -6.52 2.05 6.77
CA VAL A 66 -7.75 1.59 6.11
C VAL A 66 -8.17 2.62 5.06
N LYS A 67 -8.41 2.15 3.86
CA LYS A 67 -8.89 2.99 2.75
C LYS A 67 -10.25 3.60 3.12
N THR A 68 -10.43 4.91 2.88
CA THR A 68 -11.72 5.57 3.09
C THR A 68 -12.79 5.04 2.13
N ALA A 69 -14.05 5.14 2.50
CA ALA A 69 -15.16 4.73 1.63
C ALA A 69 -15.14 5.48 0.29
N SER A 70 -14.87 6.78 0.29
CA SER A 70 -14.71 7.58 -0.93
C SER A 70 -13.63 7.03 -1.85
N SER A 71 -12.49 6.62 -1.30
CA SER A 71 -11.39 6.02 -2.07
C SER A 71 -11.77 4.65 -2.62
N VAL A 72 -12.52 3.85 -1.86
CA VAL A 72 -13.04 2.56 -2.33
C VAL A 72 -13.99 2.76 -3.49
N ILE A 73 -14.95 3.67 -3.37
CA ILE A 73 -15.92 4.02 -4.43
C ILE A 73 -15.19 4.44 -5.70
N SER A 74 -14.24 5.39 -5.60
CA SER A 74 -13.44 5.84 -6.74
C SER A 74 -12.69 4.69 -7.41
N LYS A 75 -12.19 3.74 -6.64
CA LYS A 75 -11.48 2.58 -7.18
C LYS A 75 -12.42 1.60 -7.88
N ILE A 76 -13.61 1.36 -7.33
CA ILE A 76 -14.64 0.54 -7.98
C ILE A 76 -14.99 1.13 -9.34
N GLU A 77 -15.29 2.44 -9.41
CA GLU A 77 -15.66 3.14 -10.63
C GLU A 77 -14.58 3.03 -11.70
N ARG A 78 -13.31 3.30 -11.34
CA ARG A 78 -12.17 3.18 -12.26
C ARG A 78 -11.99 1.76 -12.81
N LYS A 79 -12.14 0.75 -11.97
CA LYS A 79 -12.01 -0.65 -12.39
C LYS A 79 -13.17 -1.08 -13.29
N ALA A 80 -14.39 -0.69 -12.96
CA ALA A 80 -15.56 -0.96 -13.79
C ALA A 80 -15.45 -0.29 -15.17
N ASP A 81 -15.04 0.98 -15.22
CA ASP A 81 -14.80 1.72 -16.45
C ASP A 81 -13.71 1.06 -17.31
N LYS A 82 -12.63 0.60 -16.66
CA LYS A 82 -11.57 -0.12 -17.36
C LYS A 82 -12.06 -1.43 -17.96
N ASP A 83 -12.87 -2.18 -17.22
CA ASP A 83 -13.46 -3.43 -17.71
C ASP A 83 -14.34 -3.15 -18.95
N VAL A 84 -15.19 -2.15 -18.90
CA VAL A 84 -16.03 -1.72 -20.05
C VAL A 84 -15.16 -1.36 -21.25
N LYS A 85 -14.12 -0.55 -21.06
CA LYS A 85 -13.19 -0.16 -22.13
C LYS A 85 -12.47 -1.35 -22.76
N ASN A 86 -12.21 -2.40 -21.97
CA ASN A 86 -11.57 -3.62 -22.43
C ASN A 86 -12.56 -4.68 -22.97
N GLY A 87 -13.84 -4.34 -23.08
CA GLY A 87 -14.88 -5.27 -23.52
C GLY A 87 -15.21 -6.37 -22.51
N VAL A 88 -14.84 -6.18 -21.25
CA VAL A 88 -15.14 -7.10 -20.15
C VAL A 88 -16.43 -6.65 -19.46
N VAL A 89 -17.32 -7.60 -19.20
CA VAL A 89 -18.54 -7.31 -18.44
C VAL A 89 -18.15 -6.92 -17.01
N PRO A 90 -18.57 -5.77 -16.52
CA PRO A 90 -18.29 -5.36 -15.14
C PRO A 90 -18.79 -6.38 -14.13
N LYS A 91 -17.98 -6.60 -13.10
CA LYS A 91 -18.33 -7.43 -11.95
C LYS A 91 -19.40 -6.74 -11.10
N LYS A 92 -20.01 -7.49 -10.20
CA LYS A 92 -20.85 -6.91 -9.13
C LYS A 92 -19.97 -6.09 -8.18
N ASP A 93 -20.51 -5.05 -7.58
CA ASP A 93 -19.78 -4.12 -6.73
C ASP A 93 -19.00 -4.82 -5.60
N PHE A 94 -19.62 -5.78 -4.92
CA PHE A 94 -18.97 -6.50 -3.84
C PHE A 94 -17.75 -7.31 -4.31
N GLN A 95 -17.74 -7.77 -5.55
CA GLN A 95 -16.59 -8.50 -6.12
C GLN A 95 -15.39 -7.57 -6.33
N TYR A 96 -15.62 -6.33 -6.75
CA TYR A 96 -14.55 -5.33 -6.84
C TYR A 96 -13.98 -5.03 -5.47
N VAL A 97 -14.81 -4.89 -4.44
CA VAL A 97 -14.34 -4.65 -3.05
C VAL A 97 -13.57 -5.87 -2.53
N ALA A 98 -14.09 -7.07 -2.74
CA ALA A 98 -13.42 -8.32 -2.31
C ALA A 98 -12.05 -8.52 -2.96
N ASP A 99 -11.90 -8.08 -4.22
CA ASP A 99 -10.65 -8.20 -4.97
C ASP A 99 -9.61 -7.11 -4.63
N MET A 100 -9.97 -6.12 -3.80
CA MET A 100 -9.03 -5.08 -3.38
C MET A 100 -8.06 -5.62 -2.33
N GLY A 101 -6.81 -5.85 -2.72
CA GLY A 101 -5.76 -6.27 -1.80
C GLY A 101 -5.24 -5.16 -0.88
N ASP A 102 -5.63 -3.91 -1.13
CA ASP A 102 -5.17 -2.70 -0.44
C ASP A 102 -6.25 -1.94 0.35
N LEU A 103 -7.35 -2.61 0.71
CA LEU A 103 -8.32 -2.04 1.65
C LEU A 103 -7.65 -1.68 2.98
N VAL A 104 -6.76 -2.58 3.41
CA VAL A 104 -5.87 -2.39 4.56
C VAL A 104 -4.44 -2.30 4.02
N ARG A 105 -3.73 -1.23 4.36
CA ARG A 105 -2.40 -0.95 3.85
C ARG A 105 -1.52 -0.30 4.90
N PHE A 106 -0.27 -0.73 4.96
CA PHE A 106 0.74 -0.17 5.84
C PHE A 106 1.96 0.30 5.05
N THR A 107 2.65 1.29 5.58
CA THR A 107 3.92 1.77 5.05
C THR A 107 4.98 1.67 6.14
N GLN A 108 5.99 0.84 5.90
CA GLN A 108 7.13 0.64 6.79
C GLN A 108 8.35 1.36 6.22
N VAL A 109 9.02 2.15 7.04
CA VAL A 109 10.18 2.94 6.63
C VAL A 109 11.35 2.65 7.56
N GLY A 110 12.45 2.23 6.99
CA GLY A 110 13.70 2.00 7.70
C GLY A 110 14.90 2.66 6.99
N LYS A 111 16.10 2.40 7.48
CA LYS A 111 17.33 2.89 6.84
C LYS A 111 17.55 2.22 5.50
N HIS A 112 18.08 2.97 4.53
CA HIS A 112 18.24 2.53 3.16
C HIS A 112 18.96 1.19 3.00
N ASP A 113 20.13 1.04 3.61
CA ASP A 113 20.92 -0.18 3.49
C ASP A 113 20.41 -1.35 4.35
N SER A 114 19.42 -1.13 5.19
CA SER A 114 18.75 -2.16 5.97
C SER A 114 17.45 -2.66 5.34
N MET A 115 17.05 -2.10 4.21
CA MET A 115 15.73 -2.36 3.59
C MET A 115 15.53 -3.84 3.24
N ALA A 116 16.52 -4.49 2.62
CA ALA A 116 16.45 -5.90 2.30
C ALA A 116 16.31 -6.78 3.54
N ALA A 117 17.16 -6.54 4.55
CA ALA A 117 17.13 -7.28 5.82
C ALA A 117 15.79 -7.06 6.57
N ASN A 118 15.30 -5.84 6.62
CA ASN A 118 14.01 -5.52 7.23
C ASN A 118 12.85 -6.22 6.53
N THR A 119 12.88 -6.29 5.21
CA THR A 119 11.87 -7.00 4.42
C THR A 119 11.85 -8.48 4.77
N LEU A 120 13.01 -9.14 4.78
CA LEU A 120 13.11 -10.56 5.11
C LEU A 120 12.65 -10.87 6.53
N LYS A 121 13.06 -10.04 7.51
CA LYS A 121 12.65 -10.20 8.90
C LYS A 121 11.15 -9.97 9.09
N THR A 122 10.57 -8.98 8.43
CA THR A 122 9.13 -8.71 8.47
C THR A 122 8.34 -9.88 7.89
N ILE A 123 8.76 -10.44 6.76
CA ILE A 123 8.13 -11.62 6.16
C ILE A 123 8.20 -12.81 7.12
N ALA A 124 9.36 -13.07 7.72
CA ALA A 124 9.54 -14.16 8.68
C ALA A 124 8.62 -14.00 9.90
N GLU A 125 8.56 -12.81 10.48
CA GLU A 125 7.68 -12.51 11.63
C GLU A 125 6.20 -12.68 11.27
N LEU A 126 5.77 -12.23 10.09
CA LEU A 126 4.40 -12.43 9.63
C LEU A 126 4.07 -13.91 9.47
N LYS A 127 4.97 -14.69 8.84
CA LYS A 127 4.77 -16.15 8.70
C LYS A 127 4.71 -16.85 10.05
N ASP A 128 5.58 -16.49 11.00
CA ASP A 128 5.57 -17.06 12.35
C ASP A 128 4.28 -16.76 13.11
N ARG A 129 3.60 -15.66 12.80
CA ARG A 129 2.29 -15.29 13.36
C ARG A 129 1.10 -15.89 12.60
N GLY A 130 1.35 -16.74 11.61
CA GLY A 130 0.31 -17.41 10.85
C GLY A 130 -0.24 -16.66 9.64
N TYR A 131 0.42 -15.59 9.23
CA TYR A 131 0.09 -14.88 7.99
C TYR A 131 0.56 -15.66 6.78
N THR A 132 -0.19 -15.53 5.68
CA THR A 132 0.20 -16.08 4.38
C THR A 132 0.69 -14.94 3.50
N ILE A 133 1.91 -15.06 2.97
CA ILE A 133 2.44 -14.10 1.99
C ILE A 133 1.99 -14.56 0.61
N THR A 134 1.21 -13.73 -0.10
CA THR A 134 0.65 -14.08 -1.40
C THR A 134 1.44 -13.49 -2.56
N GLU A 135 2.14 -12.37 -2.35
CA GLU A 135 2.96 -11.74 -3.36
C GLU A 135 4.08 -10.92 -2.72
N VAL A 136 5.24 -10.95 -3.34
CA VAL A 136 6.35 -10.03 -3.05
C VAL A 136 6.74 -9.37 -4.36
N ASP A 137 6.40 -8.10 -4.52
CA ASP A 137 6.69 -7.31 -5.70
C ASP A 137 7.81 -6.31 -5.40
N ASN A 138 9.01 -6.66 -5.84
CA ASN A 138 10.19 -5.81 -5.70
C ASN A 138 10.29 -4.85 -6.89
N LYS A 139 9.87 -3.63 -6.67
CA LYS A 139 9.88 -2.57 -7.70
C LYS A 139 11.30 -2.17 -8.14
N TYR A 140 12.33 -2.47 -7.36
CA TYR A 140 13.72 -2.25 -7.77
C TYR A 140 14.14 -3.16 -8.93
N LEU A 141 13.48 -4.30 -9.12
CA LEU A 141 13.76 -5.22 -10.21
C LEU A 141 13.03 -4.85 -11.51
N ASN A 142 12.09 -3.91 -11.44
CA ASN A 142 11.38 -3.42 -12.62
C ASN A 142 12.20 -2.32 -13.30
N LYS A 143 12.82 -2.66 -14.44
CA LYS A 143 13.67 -1.74 -15.20
C LYS A 143 12.91 -0.61 -15.87
N GLU A 144 11.63 -0.82 -16.19
CA GLU A 144 10.77 0.17 -16.85
C GLU A 144 10.02 1.05 -15.87
N GLY A 145 9.74 0.55 -14.68
CA GLY A 145 9.09 1.29 -13.61
C GLY A 145 10.05 2.24 -12.89
N ARG A 146 9.52 3.41 -12.48
CA ARG A 146 10.32 4.42 -11.76
C ARG A 146 10.15 4.34 -10.28
N TYR A 147 8.92 4.16 -9.82
CA TYR A 147 8.59 4.00 -8.40
C TYR A 147 9.39 2.84 -7.79
N LYS A 148 10.00 3.09 -6.65
CA LYS A 148 10.87 2.12 -5.95
C LYS A 148 10.39 1.87 -4.52
N ALA A 149 9.98 0.64 -4.28
CA ALA A 149 9.60 0.09 -2.99
C ALA A 149 9.53 -1.43 -3.10
N ILE A 150 9.28 -2.11 -2.01
CA ILE A 150 8.86 -3.51 -2.03
C ILE A 150 7.41 -3.55 -1.54
N HIS A 151 6.52 -4.11 -2.36
CA HIS A 151 5.13 -4.35 -2.00
C HIS A 151 4.94 -5.81 -1.62
N ILE A 152 4.43 -6.04 -0.43
CA ILE A 152 4.09 -7.37 0.08
C ILE A 152 2.59 -7.45 0.20
N ASN A 153 1.96 -8.40 -0.48
CA ASN A 153 0.57 -8.75 -0.26
C ASN A 153 0.51 -9.97 0.64
N ALA A 154 -0.32 -9.91 1.65
CA ALA A 154 -0.48 -10.96 2.65
C ALA A 154 -1.93 -11.11 3.08
N VAL A 155 -2.21 -12.23 3.72
CA VAL A 155 -3.51 -12.54 4.31
C VAL A 155 -3.29 -12.87 5.78
N SER A 156 -4.04 -12.23 6.65
CA SER A 156 -4.00 -12.47 8.08
C SER A 156 -4.56 -13.87 8.45
N PRO A 157 -4.26 -14.38 9.66
CA PRO A 157 -4.79 -15.67 10.10
C PRO A 157 -6.31 -15.76 10.07
N ASP A 158 -7.02 -14.64 10.24
CA ASP A 158 -8.48 -14.55 10.15
C ASP A 158 -9.00 -14.21 8.75
N GLY A 159 -8.14 -14.27 7.72
CA GLY A 159 -8.53 -14.22 6.32
C GLY A 159 -8.62 -12.83 5.68
N GLN A 160 -8.05 -11.78 6.29
CA GLN A 160 -8.04 -10.44 5.72
C GLN A 160 -6.80 -10.17 4.89
N SER A 161 -7.00 -9.83 3.62
CA SER A 161 -5.94 -9.35 2.72
C SER A 161 -5.49 -7.95 3.09
N PHE A 162 -4.19 -7.70 3.01
CA PHE A 162 -3.61 -6.37 3.17
C PHE A 162 -2.33 -6.22 2.35
N GLU A 163 -1.94 -4.98 2.12
CA GLU A 163 -0.69 -4.62 1.47
C GLU A 163 0.25 -3.97 2.48
N LEU A 164 1.50 -4.39 2.46
CA LEU A 164 2.59 -3.73 3.16
C LEU A 164 3.57 -3.16 2.14
N GLN A 165 3.77 -1.84 2.18
CA GLN A 165 4.78 -1.15 1.38
C GLN A 165 6.03 -0.94 2.24
N VAL A 166 7.12 -1.58 1.85
CA VAL A 166 8.42 -1.40 2.51
C VAL A 166 9.22 -0.36 1.75
N HIS A 167 9.55 0.70 2.44
CA HIS A 167 10.38 1.81 1.96
C HIS A 167 11.66 1.92 2.78
N SER A 168 12.65 2.58 2.20
CA SER A 168 13.73 3.18 2.95
C SER A 168 13.46 4.67 3.16
N ASP A 169 14.21 5.30 4.07
CA ASP A 169 14.21 6.76 4.24
C ASP A 169 14.42 7.48 2.90
N LYS A 170 15.36 7.03 2.08
CA LYS A 170 15.65 7.61 0.76
C LYS A 170 14.55 7.36 -0.26
N SER A 171 14.01 6.15 -0.33
CA SER A 171 12.92 5.86 -1.27
C SER A 171 11.63 6.59 -0.89
N MET A 172 11.37 6.77 0.42
CA MET A 172 10.22 7.55 0.89
C MET A 172 10.38 9.04 0.57
N GLU A 173 11.58 9.60 0.72
CA GLU A 173 11.89 10.96 0.31
C GLU A 173 11.64 11.15 -1.20
N ALA A 174 12.12 10.24 -2.04
CA ALA A 174 11.87 10.26 -3.47
C ALA A 174 10.37 10.15 -3.81
N ASN A 175 9.66 9.27 -3.12
CA ASN A 175 8.21 9.12 -3.29
C ASN A 175 7.45 10.41 -2.93
N ASN A 176 7.80 11.04 -1.82
CA ASN A 176 7.20 12.30 -1.40
C ASN A 176 7.50 13.43 -2.39
N ALA A 177 8.74 13.52 -2.88
CA ALA A 177 9.13 14.53 -3.86
C ALA A 177 8.42 14.36 -5.21
N THR A 178 8.18 13.14 -5.64
CA THR A 178 7.53 12.84 -6.93
C THR A 178 6.01 12.86 -6.87
N HIS A 179 5.42 12.77 -5.69
CA HIS A 179 3.95 12.69 -5.55
C HIS A 179 3.24 13.88 -6.17
N VAL A 180 3.68 15.10 -5.89
CA VAL A 180 3.10 16.34 -6.43
C VAL A 180 3.25 16.38 -7.95
N LEU A 181 4.41 15.99 -8.46
CA LEU A 181 4.68 15.95 -9.90
C LEU A 181 3.80 14.91 -10.60
N TYR A 182 3.60 13.76 -9.96
CA TYR A 182 2.74 12.70 -10.49
C TYR A 182 1.25 13.12 -10.51
N GLU A 183 0.77 13.80 -9.48
CA GLU A 183 -0.60 14.32 -9.44
C GLU A 183 -0.86 15.32 -10.59
N GLU A 184 0.08 16.21 -10.88
CA GLU A 184 0.01 17.10 -12.03
C GLU A 184 0.07 16.33 -13.35
N TRP A 185 0.96 15.34 -13.46
CA TRP A 185 1.13 14.53 -14.66
C TRP A 185 -0.14 13.77 -15.05
N ARG A 186 -0.82 13.16 -14.07
CA ARG A 186 -2.03 12.38 -14.33
C ARG A 186 -3.28 13.21 -14.61
N ASN A 187 -3.21 14.51 -14.36
CA ASN A 187 -4.34 15.39 -14.61
C ASN A 187 -4.61 15.48 -16.12
N VAL A 188 -5.89 15.30 -16.50
CA VAL A 188 -6.32 15.32 -17.91
C VAL A 188 -6.13 16.67 -18.58
N SER A 189 -6.07 17.76 -17.81
CA SER A 189 -5.86 19.13 -18.30
C SER A 189 -4.40 19.49 -18.52
N THR A 190 -3.44 18.67 -18.08
CA THR A 190 -2.03 18.90 -18.26
C THR A 190 -1.62 18.67 -19.71
N SER A 191 -0.94 19.65 -20.32
CA SER A 191 -0.50 19.56 -21.72
C SER A 191 0.49 18.42 -21.95
N ALA A 192 0.62 17.97 -23.20
CA ALA A 192 1.57 16.91 -23.56
C ALA A 192 3.01 17.32 -23.30
N GLU A 193 3.37 18.58 -23.57
CA GLU A 193 4.69 19.14 -23.30
C GLU A 193 5.00 19.14 -21.81
N ARG A 194 4.05 19.60 -20.99
CA ARG A 194 4.22 19.61 -19.54
C ARG A 194 4.31 18.19 -18.96
N LYS A 195 3.53 17.26 -19.50
CA LYS A 195 3.64 15.83 -19.11
C LYS A 195 5.03 15.26 -19.42
N ALA A 196 5.63 15.62 -20.53
CA ALA A 196 6.99 15.18 -20.87
C ALA A 196 8.03 15.76 -19.91
N GLU A 197 7.90 17.03 -19.51
CA GLU A 197 8.77 17.65 -18.50
C GLU A 197 8.65 16.96 -17.15
N LEU A 198 7.42 16.79 -16.65
CA LEU A 198 7.14 16.11 -15.39
C LEU A 198 7.66 14.68 -15.38
N PHE A 199 7.51 13.97 -16.49
CA PHE A 199 8.05 12.64 -16.66
C PHE A 199 9.58 12.62 -16.51
N ALA A 200 10.27 13.57 -17.13
CA ALA A 200 11.71 13.69 -17.03
C ALA A 200 12.16 14.04 -15.60
N GLU A 201 11.45 14.94 -14.91
CA GLU A 201 11.73 15.29 -13.51
C GLU A 201 11.56 14.10 -12.58
N ILE A 202 10.45 13.36 -12.70
CA ILE A 202 10.18 12.15 -11.92
C ILE A 202 11.27 11.10 -12.18
N LYS A 203 11.61 10.90 -13.45
CA LYS A 203 12.67 9.96 -13.84
C LYS A 203 14.01 10.33 -13.20
N ALA A 204 14.39 11.60 -13.25
CA ALA A 204 15.65 12.07 -12.68
C ALA A 204 15.73 11.82 -11.16
N ILE A 205 14.64 12.04 -10.43
CA ILE A 205 14.58 11.80 -8.98
C ILE A 205 14.81 10.31 -8.67
N TYR A 206 14.12 9.41 -9.37
CA TYR A 206 14.29 7.97 -9.13
C TYR A 206 15.62 7.42 -9.66
N ASP A 207 16.14 7.92 -10.78
CA ASP A 207 17.44 7.52 -11.30
C ASP A 207 18.60 7.93 -10.37
N ALA A 208 18.41 9.00 -9.60
CA ALA A 208 19.36 9.44 -8.57
C ALA A 208 19.28 8.62 -7.27
N LEU A 209 18.22 7.83 -7.09
CA LEU A 209 18.05 7.00 -5.90
C LEU A 209 19.04 5.83 -5.91
N PRO A 210 19.91 5.71 -4.89
CA PRO A 210 20.82 4.56 -4.83
C PRO A 210 20.04 3.26 -4.64
N VAL A 211 20.59 2.18 -5.14
CA VAL A 211 20.03 0.83 -4.94
C VAL A 211 20.36 0.36 -3.53
N PRO A 212 19.38 -0.06 -2.71
CA PRO A 212 19.66 -0.57 -1.38
C PRO A 212 20.47 -1.84 -1.43
N ARG A 213 21.36 -2.03 -0.47
CA ARG A 213 22.22 -3.20 -0.37
C ARG A 213 21.39 -4.49 -0.26
N GLY A 214 21.68 -5.46 -1.13
CA GLY A 214 21.05 -6.78 -1.10
C GLY A 214 19.61 -6.82 -1.60
N ILE A 215 19.09 -5.73 -2.16
CA ILE A 215 17.70 -5.65 -2.62
C ILE A 215 17.40 -6.64 -3.76
N GLU A 216 18.39 -7.00 -4.55
CA GLU A 216 18.28 -7.97 -5.65
C GLU A 216 17.89 -9.39 -5.18
N ASN A 217 18.11 -9.69 -3.91
CA ASN A 217 17.79 -10.98 -3.30
C ASN A 217 16.31 -11.09 -2.87
N ILE A 218 15.57 -10.00 -2.91
CA ILE A 218 14.15 -10.00 -2.56
C ILE A 218 13.35 -10.36 -3.82
N THR A 219 12.91 -11.60 -3.89
CA THR A 219 12.19 -12.17 -5.03
C THR A 219 10.86 -12.80 -4.63
N GLY A 220 10.01 -13.11 -5.61
CA GLY A 220 8.72 -13.76 -5.40
C GLY A 220 8.78 -15.16 -4.75
N VAL A 221 9.95 -15.79 -4.76
CA VAL A 221 10.19 -17.09 -4.07
C VAL A 221 9.94 -16.99 -2.56
N LEU A 222 10.03 -15.80 -1.98
CA LEU A 222 9.77 -15.57 -0.56
C LEU A 222 8.29 -15.78 -0.18
N CYS A 223 7.39 -15.88 -1.14
CA CYS A 223 5.98 -16.22 -0.93
C CYS A 223 5.80 -17.67 -0.46
N ALA A 224 6.68 -18.55 -0.87
CA ALA A 224 6.68 -19.96 -0.47
C ALA A 224 7.24 -20.15 0.97
#